data_51963d9d3034902040422488728d1d32
#
_entry.id   51963d9d3034902040422488728d1d32
#
_cell.length_a   1.000
_cell.length_b   1.000
_cell.length_c   1.000
_cell.angle_alpha   90.00
_cell.angle_beta   90.00
_cell.angle_gamma   90.00
#
_symmetry.space_group_name_H-M   'P 1'
#
loop_
_entity.id
_entity.type
_entity.pdbx_description
1 polymer ?
#
loop_
_entity_poly.entity_id
_entity_poly.type
_entity_poly.pdbx_seq_one_letter_code
_entity_poly.pdbx_strand_id
1 'polypeptide(L)'
;MSIRTLEKWFITGVFEFSLVGYENGVKIITSPVCGVDVQGEVFTTTDGNQYVLGTVDGVFELTCSNAKQRLKENIISLKEIVY
;
A
#
# COMPACT_ATOMS: atom_id res chain seq x y z
N MET A 1 -9.49 -10.89 -12.72
CA MET A 1 -8.74 -10.60 -11.49
C MET A 1 -9.53 -9.68 -10.60
N SER A 2 -9.62 -10.00 -9.33
CA SER A 2 -10.38 -9.18 -8.41
C SER A 2 -9.45 -8.23 -7.65
N ILE A 3 -9.94 -7.03 -7.42
CA ILE A 3 -9.25 -6.03 -6.62
C ILE A 3 -9.69 -6.25 -5.17
N ARG A 4 -8.73 -6.32 -4.28
CA ARG A 4 -8.98 -6.59 -2.86
C ARG A 4 -8.97 -5.28 -2.09
N THR A 5 -9.67 -5.25 -0.97
CA THR A 5 -9.75 -4.05 -0.13
C THR A 5 -9.09 -4.33 1.22
N LEU A 6 -8.18 -3.45 1.63
CA LEU A 6 -7.56 -3.52 2.95
C LEU A 6 -8.12 -2.44 3.85
N GLU A 7 -8.56 -2.85 5.05
CA GLU A 7 -9.03 -1.95 6.09
C GLU A 7 -8.02 -1.89 7.22
N LYS A 8 -7.98 -0.78 7.94
CA LYS A 8 -7.06 -0.55 9.06
C LYS A 8 -5.63 -0.89 8.68
N TRP A 9 -5.23 -0.43 7.51
CA TRP A 9 -3.93 -0.75 6.94
C TRP A 9 -2.83 0.15 7.47
N PHE A 10 -1.61 -0.33 7.41
CA PHE A 10 -0.42 0.47 7.64
C PHE A 10 0.73 -0.06 6.78
N ILE A 11 1.76 0.76 6.65
CA ILE A 11 2.92 0.45 5.80
C ILE A 11 4.05 -0.08 6.67
N THR A 12 4.72 -1.12 6.20
CA THR A 12 5.88 -1.67 6.90
C THR A 12 7.01 -1.89 5.89
N GLY A 13 8.24 -1.90 6.40
CA GLY A 13 9.44 -2.11 5.57
C GLY A 13 10.31 -0.87 5.51
N VAL A 14 11.55 -1.06 5.09
CA VAL A 14 12.55 0.02 5.01
C VAL A 14 12.92 0.32 3.56
N PHE A 15 13.32 -0.70 2.80
CA PHE A 15 13.68 -0.56 1.39
C PHE A 15 12.54 -0.94 0.47
N GLU A 16 11.73 -1.88 0.89
CA GLU A 16 10.54 -2.30 0.19
C GLU A 16 9.36 -2.09 1.13
N PHE A 17 8.24 -1.61 0.60
CA PHE A 17 7.07 -1.31 1.41
C PHE A 17 5.98 -2.34 1.19
N SER A 18 5.67 -3.07 2.25
CA SER A 18 4.54 -3.99 2.29
C SER A 18 3.40 -3.36 3.08
N LEU A 19 2.19 -3.86 2.85
CA LEU A 19 1.02 -3.39 3.56
C LEU A 19 0.53 -4.46 4.53
N VAL A 20 0.15 -4.03 5.72
CA VAL A 20 -0.50 -4.89 6.70
C VAL A 20 -1.90 -4.33 6.90
N GLY A 21 -2.89 -5.17 6.84
CA GLY A 21 -4.27 -4.71 7.02
C GLY A 21 -5.22 -5.88 7.17
N TYR A 22 -6.51 -5.56 7.13
CA TYR A 22 -7.56 -6.57 7.30
C TYR A 22 -8.38 -6.66 6.02
N GLU A 23 -8.56 -7.87 5.54
CA GLU A 23 -9.44 -8.19 4.43
C GLU A 23 -10.52 -9.11 4.94
N ASN A 24 -11.78 -8.64 4.89
CA ASN A 24 -12.92 -9.40 5.41
C ASN A 24 -12.71 -9.87 6.86
N GLY A 25 -12.11 -9.00 7.68
CA GLY A 25 -11.87 -9.30 9.09
C GLY A 25 -10.65 -10.17 9.37
N VAL A 26 -9.91 -10.57 8.33
CA VAL A 26 -8.70 -11.39 8.49
C VAL A 26 -7.47 -10.53 8.26
N LYS A 27 -6.55 -10.55 9.20
CA LYS A 27 -5.30 -9.80 9.09
C LYS A 27 -4.40 -10.46 8.04
N ILE A 28 -3.91 -9.66 7.11
CA ILE A 28 -2.98 -10.13 6.08
C ILE A 28 -1.79 -9.21 5.98
N ILE A 29 -0.68 -9.75 5.47
CA ILE A 29 0.52 -9.00 5.13
C ILE A 29 0.75 -9.20 3.64
N THR A 30 0.86 -8.11 2.89
CA THR A 30 1.04 -8.22 1.45
C THR A 30 2.51 -8.41 1.08
N SER A 31 2.75 -8.85 -0.14
CA SER A 31 4.07 -8.73 -0.76
C SER A 31 4.39 -7.25 -0.97
N PRO A 32 5.66 -6.90 -1.23
CA PRO A 32 6.01 -5.50 -1.43
C PRO A 32 5.21 -4.83 -2.54
N VAL A 33 4.82 -3.58 -2.32
CA VAL A 33 4.11 -2.79 -3.32
C VAL A 33 5.08 -2.36 -4.40
N CYS A 34 4.73 -2.60 -5.65
CA CYS A 34 5.60 -2.27 -6.79
C CYS A 34 4.97 -1.28 -7.77
N GLY A 35 3.72 -0.92 -7.59
CA GLY A 35 3.08 0.01 -8.51
C GLY A 35 1.79 0.59 -7.96
N VAL A 36 1.33 1.64 -8.62
CA VAL A 36 0.06 2.30 -8.33
C VAL A 36 -0.52 2.75 -9.66
N ASP A 37 -1.84 2.70 -9.79
CA ASP A 37 -2.49 3.15 -11.02
C ASP A 37 -2.42 4.67 -11.17
N VAL A 38 -2.79 5.16 -12.36
CA VAL A 38 -2.69 6.60 -12.68
C VAL A 38 -3.55 7.46 -11.75
N GLN A 39 -4.63 6.91 -11.20
CA GLN A 39 -5.51 7.63 -10.30
C GLN A 39 -5.03 7.56 -8.86
N GLY A 40 -4.05 6.72 -8.57
CA GLY A 40 -3.50 6.56 -7.22
C GLY A 40 -4.42 5.82 -6.28
N GLU A 41 -5.30 4.98 -6.80
CA GLU A 41 -6.29 4.28 -5.99
C GLU A 41 -6.00 2.78 -5.84
N VAL A 42 -5.39 2.15 -6.86
CA VAL A 42 -5.13 0.70 -6.85
C VAL A 42 -3.64 0.46 -6.76
N PHE A 43 -3.22 -0.25 -5.73
CA PHE A 43 -1.82 -0.58 -5.49
C PHE A 43 -1.55 -2.03 -5.88
N THR A 44 -0.49 -2.25 -6.64
CA THR A 44 -0.11 -3.58 -7.12
C THR A 44 1.12 -4.05 -6.34
N THR A 45 1.11 -5.31 -5.93
CA THR A 45 2.24 -5.92 -5.23
C THR A 45 3.02 -6.83 -6.17
N THR A 46 4.21 -7.22 -5.74
CA THR A 46 5.13 -8.01 -6.59
C THR A 46 4.59 -9.40 -6.93
N ASP A 47 3.64 -9.90 -6.17
CA ASP A 47 2.98 -11.18 -6.45
C ASP A 47 1.78 -11.04 -7.41
N GLY A 48 1.53 -9.85 -7.94
CA GLY A 48 0.48 -9.61 -8.89
C GLY A 48 -0.88 -9.28 -8.30
N ASN A 49 -1.01 -9.21 -6.98
CA ASN A 49 -2.27 -8.84 -6.34
C ASN A 49 -2.48 -7.34 -6.41
N GLN A 50 -3.74 -6.92 -6.39
CA GLN A 50 -4.12 -5.51 -6.43
C GLN A 50 -4.99 -5.18 -5.22
N TYR A 51 -4.74 -4.01 -4.63
CA TYR A 51 -5.42 -3.59 -3.40
C TYR A 51 -5.89 -2.16 -3.49
N VAL A 52 -7.10 -1.91 -2.98
CA VAL A 52 -7.61 -0.58 -2.68
C VAL A 52 -7.45 -0.40 -1.17
N LEU A 53 -6.92 0.74 -0.76
CA LEU A 53 -6.69 1.03 0.66
C LEU A 53 -7.90 1.76 1.22
N GLY A 54 -8.59 1.11 2.16
CA GLY A 54 -9.73 1.69 2.86
C GLY A 54 -9.29 2.56 4.02
N THR A 55 -9.84 2.30 5.22
CA THR A 55 -9.45 3.05 6.41
C THR A 55 -8.02 2.75 6.82
N VAL A 56 -7.26 3.79 7.17
CA VAL A 56 -5.90 3.62 7.68
C VAL A 56 -5.95 3.25 9.18
N ASP A 57 -4.94 2.52 9.64
CA ASP A 57 -4.80 2.22 11.07
C ASP A 57 -4.67 3.52 11.85
N GLY A 58 -5.49 3.69 12.90
CA GLY A 58 -5.54 4.93 13.66
C GLY A 58 -4.24 5.30 14.35
N VAL A 59 -3.51 4.31 14.88
CA VAL A 59 -2.22 4.56 15.52
C VAL A 59 -1.19 4.98 14.47
N PHE A 60 -1.18 4.32 13.33
CA PHE A 60 -0.28 4.65 12.24
C PHE A 60 -0.56 6.06 11.69
N GLU A 61 -1.82 6.44 11.59
CA GLU A 61 -2.19 7.79 11.13
C GLU A 61 -1.67 8.88 12.05
N LEU A 62 -1.63 8.63 13.35
CA LEU A 62 -1.09 9.59 14.31
C LEU A 62 0.42 9.84 14.11
N THR A 63 1.15 8.82 13.65
CA THR A 63 2.59 8.92 13.45
C THR A 63 2.97 9.24 12.01
N CYS A 64 2.10 8.98 11.06
CA CYS A 64 2.38 9.16 9.64
C CYS A 64 1.14 9.67 8.91
N SER A 65 0.85 10.96 9.05
CA SER A 65 -0.27 11.56 8.35
C SER A 65 0.01 11.54 6.84
N ASN A 66 -1.03 11.42 6.03
CA ASN A 66 -0.93 11.32 4.57
C ASN A 66 -0.12 10.10 4.12
N ALA A 67 -0.27 8.98 4.84
CA ALA A 67 0.47 7.76 4.54
C ALA A 67 0.28 7.28 3.11
N LYS A 68 -0.96 7.34 2.62
CA LYS A 68 -1.28 6.91 1.26
C LYS A 68 -0.55 7.76 0.22
N GLN A 69 -0.50 9.06 0.43
CA GLN A 69 0.21 9.98 -0.45
C GLN A 69 1.71 9.73 -0.43
N ARG A 70 2.28 9.49 0.74
CA ARG A 70 3.70 9.16 0.87
C ARG A 70 4.05 7.86 0.16
N LEU A 71 3.18 6.86 0.27
CA LEU A 71 3.38 5.59 -0.43
C LEU A 71 3.42 5.81 -1.95
N LYS A 72 2.48 6.59 -2.48
CA LYS A 72 2.46 6.90 -3.91
C LYS A 72 3.73 7.62 -4.36
N GLU A 73 4.17 8.59 -3.60
CA GLU A 73 5.38 9.36 -3.93
C GLU A 73 6.62 8.48 -3.95
N ASN A 74 6.73 7.57 -2.99
CA ASN A 74 7.86 6.64 -2.93
C ASN A 74 7.88 5.70 -4.13
N ILE A 75 6.74 5.20 -4.54
CA ILE A 75 6.64 4.32 -5.71
C ILE A 75 7.04 5.06 -6.98
N ILE A 76 6.55 6.28 -7.15
CA ILE A 76 6.87 7.10 -8.31
C ILE A 76 8.36 7.43 -8.35
N SER A 77 8.94 7.81 -7.21
CA SER A 77 10.35 8.13 -7.11
C SER A 77 11.23 6.93 -7.49
N LEU A 78 10.88 5.74 -7.04
CA LEU A 78 11.62 4.53 -7.38
C LEU A 78 11.57 4.27 -8.89
N LYS A 79 10.43 4.50 -9.53
CA LYS A 79 10.31 4.34 -10.97
C LYS A 79 11.14 5.35 -11.75
N GLU A 80 11.30 6.54 -11.23
CA GLU A 80 12.10 7.57 -11.88
C GLU A 80 13.60 7.28 -11.78
N ILE A 81 14.01 6.59 -10.73
CA ILE A 81 15.42 6.26 -10.50
C ILE A 81 15.87 5.06 -11.34
N VAL A 82 14.97 4.13 -11.57
CA VAL A 82 15.28 2.88 -12.29
C VAL A 82 15.01 3.05 -13.77
N TYR A 83 16.06 3.11 -14.55
CA TYR A 83 15.98 3.12 -16.01
C TYR A 83 17.09 2.36 -16.65
#